data_fe7713c332e5736e0dec2c47d3ecd2f9
#
_entry.id   fe7713c332e5736e0dec2c47d3ecd2f9
#
_cell.length_a   1.000
_cell.length_b   1.000
_cell.length_c   1.000
_cell.angle_alpha   90.00
_cell.angle_beta   90.00
_cell.angle_gamma   90.00
#
_symmetry.space_group_name_H-M   'P 1'
#
loop_
_entity.id
_entity.type
_entity.pdbx_description
1 polymer ?
#
loop_
_entity_poly.entity_id
_entity_poly.type
_entity_poly.pdbx_seq_one_letter_code
_entity_poly.pdbx_strand_id
1 'polypeptide(L)'
;MILDLPIFQTVTNAGEDCLTININRPTGTTSSSKLPVLFWIFGGGFELGSTLMCDGASLVADSITQGKPIIFVGVNYRVGGFGFLPGSEILADGSANLGLLDQKLGLKWVADNIEAFGGDPEKVTIWGESAGAISVFDQMALYDGDNTYNGKALFRGGIMNSGSIVPADKVDCPKGQEVYDTVVKNARCTSASDTLECLRGVDYTTYLNAANSVPEILGYTSVALS
;
A
#
# COMPACT_ATOMS: atom_id res chain seq x y z
N MET A 1 17.76 -16.72 11.34
CA MET A 1 18.02 -15.32 10.91
C MET A 1 17.42 -14.98 9.54
N ILE A 2 17.65 -15.72 8.44
CA ILE A 2 16.93 -15.48 7.17
C ILE A 2 15.45 -15.89 7.30
N LEU A 3 15.15 -16.95 8.02
CA LEU A 3 13.78 -17.45 8.24
C LEU A 3 12.92 -16.54 9.16
N ASP A 4 13.52 -15.57 9.82
CA ASP A 4 12.81 -14.62 10.67
C ASP A 4 12.31 -13.38 9.87
N LEU A 5 12.69 -13.27 8.60
CA LEU A 5 12.16 -12.20 7.74
C LEU A 5 10.68 -12.42 7.47
N PRO A 6 9.86 -11.36 7.48
CA PRO A 6 8.42 -11.45 7.26
C PRO A 6 8.01 -12.22 5.99
N ILE A 7 8.83 -12.18 4.95
CA ILE A 7 8.64 -12.91 3.68
C ILE A 7 8.60 -14.43 3.85
N PHE A 8 9.23 -14.98 4.91
CA PHE A 8 9.25 -16.41 5.19
C PHE A 8 8.27 -16.83 6.29
N GLN A 9 7.51 -15.91 6.84
CA GLN A 9 6.50 -16.18 7.86
C GLN A 9 5.26 -16.81 7.24
N THR A 10 4.70 -17.83 7.89
CA THR A 10 3.41 -18.36 7.46
C THR A 10 2.31 -17.35 7.77
N VAL A 11 1.64 -16.87 6.74
CA VAL A 11 0.48 -15.98 6.91
C VAL A 11 -0.70 -16.82 7.40
N THR A 12 -1.21 -16.48 8.58
CA THR A 12 -2.43 -17.04 9.13
C THR A 12 -3.55 -16.01 9.03
N ASN A 13 -4.78 -16.45 8.78
CA ASN A 13 -5.95 -15.58 8.59
C ASN A 13 -5.81 -14.60 7.42
N ALA A 14 -5.25 -15.05 6.29
CA ALA A 14 -5.24 -14.27 5.06
C ALA A 14 -6.64 -14.19 4.45
N GLY A 15 -6.98 -13.05 3.86
CA GLY A 15 -8.26 -12.81 3.20
C GLY A 15 -8.31 -11.43 2.57
N GLU A 16 -9.41 -11.13 1.89
CA GLU A 16 -9.61 -9.86 1.19
C GLU A 16 -9.92 -8.70 2.14
N ASP A 17 -10.45 -8.96 3.34
CA ASP A 17 -10.63 -7.95 4.40
C ASP A 17 -9.29 -7.66 5.10
N CYS A 18 -8.39 -6.98 4.39
CA CYS A 18 -7.00 -6.76 4.78
C CYS A 18 -6.63 -5.27 4.99
N LEU A 19 -7.53 -4.34 4.68
CA LEU A 19 -7.27 -2.91 4.79
C LEU A 19 -7.40 -2.46 6.25
N THR A 20 -6.30 -2.56 6.98
CA THR A 20 -6.22 -2.19 8.40
C THR A 20 -5.19 -1.08 8.63
N ILE A 21 -5.33 -0.37 9.73
CA ILE A 21 -4.43 0.70 10.16
C ILE A 21 -4.00 0.47 11.61
N ASN A 22 -2.71 0.62 11.88
CA ASN A 22 -2.13 0.51 13.21
C ASN A 22 -1.69 1.88 13.70
N ILE A 23 -1.96 2.22 14.96
CA ILE A 23 -1.57 3.48 15.57
C ILE A 23 -0.80 3.23 16.84
N ASN A 24 0.44 3.72 16.91
CA ASN A 24 1.26 3.76 18.12
C ASN A 24 1.39 5.22 18.58
N ARG A 25 1.07 5.50 19.84
CA ARG A 25 1.13 6.85 20.40
C ARG A 25 1.67 6.84 21.83
N PRO A 26 2.25 7.96 22.32
CA PRO A 26 2.65 8.07 23.71
C PRO A 26 1.47 7.90 24.67
N THR A 27 1.70 7.26 25.81
CA THR A 27 0.70 7.16 26.87
C THR A 27 0.32 8.57 27.39
N GLY A 28 -0.95 8.77 27.66
CA GLY A 28 -1.48 10.06 28.13
C GLY A 28 -1.73 11.09 27.02
N THR A 29 -1.51 10.73 25.74
CA THR A 29 -1.85 11.58 24.60
C THR A 29 -3.37 11.80 24.53
N THR A 30 -3.78 13.06 24.37
CA THR A 30 -5.18 13.50 24.23
C THR A 30 -5.38 14.22 22.89
N SER A 31 -6.62 14.50 22.52
CA SER A 31 -6.93 15.26 21.27
C SER A 31 -6.29 16.65 21.20
N SER A 32 -5.94 17.24 22.35
CA SER A 32 -5.25 18.53 22.44
C SER A 32 -3.72 18.44 22.27
N SER A 33 -3.15 17.26 22.21
CA SER A 33 -1.67 17.07 22.15
C SER A 33 -1.07 17.53 20.82
N LYS A 34 -1.80 17.41 19.70
CA LYS A 34 -1.42 17.89 18.36
C LYS A 34 0.00 17.44 17.96
N LEU A 35 0.30 16.16 18.18
CA LEU A 35 1.61 15.57 17.89
C LEU A 35 1.80 15.39 16.36
N PRO A 36 3.04 15.53 15.86
CA PRO A 36 3.36 15.12 14.49
C PRO A 36 3.05 13.64 14.26
N VAL A 37 2.65 13.33 13.03
CA VAL A 37 2.28 11.98 12.58
C VAL A 37 3.31 11.48 11.57
N LEU A 38 3.89 10.32 11.83
CA LEU A 38 4.71 9.58 10.88
C LEU A 38 3.88 8.46 10.30
N PHE A 39 3.52 8.57 9.00
CA PHE A 39 2.70 7.62 8.28
C PHE A 39 3.61 6.66 7.49
N TRP A 40 3.60 5.39 7.89
CA TRP A 40 4.47 4.35 7.34
C TRP A 40 3.80 3.54 6.24
N ILE A 41 4.52 3.38 5.13
CA ILE A 41 4.17 2.53 3.99
C ILE A 41 5.26 1.45 3.88
N PHE A 42 4.88 0.20 4.04
CA PHE A 42 5.83 -0.92 3.98
C PHE A 42 6.29 -1.21 2.54
N GLY A 43 7.48 -1.81 2.41
CA GLY A 43 8.02 -2.31 1.16
C GLY A 43 7.63 -3.76 0.88
N GLY A 44 8.42 -4.44 0.07
CA GLY A 44 8.20 -5.85 -0.34
C GLY A 44 7.81 -5.99 -1.80
N GLY A 45 8.34 -5.12 -2.67
CA GLY A 45 8.21 -5.23 -4.12
C GLY A 45 6.78 -5.08 -4.65
N PHE A 46 5.87 -4.46 -3.90
CA PHE A 46 4.43 -4.41 -4.18
C PHE A 46 3.73 -5.77 -4.19
N GLU A 47 4.41 -6.86 -3.79
CA GLU A 47 3.88 -8.22 -3.84
C GLU A 47 3.62 -8.84 -2.47
N LEU A 48 4.29 -8.34 -1.44
CA LEU A 48 4.19 -8.87 -0.09
C LEU A 48 4.48 -7.77 0.93
N GLY A 49 4.20 -8.07 2.20
CA GLY A 49 4.49 -7.18 3.31
C GLY A 49 3.26 -6.89 4.18
N SER A 50 3.52 -6.22 5.28
CA SER A 50 2.48 -5.74 6.21
C SER A 50 3.04 -4.67 7.14
N THR A 51 2.16 -4.03 7.90
CA THR A 51 2.55 -3.07 8.94
C THR A 51 3.43 -3.66 10.04
N LEU A 52 3.52 -5.00 10.16
CA LEU A 52 4.39 -5.68 11.12
C LEU A 52 5.89 -5.58 10.77
N MET A 53 6.22 -5.14 9.55
CA MET A 53 7.61 -4.96 9.12
C MET A 53 8.34 -3.80 9.82
N CYS A 54 7.61 -2.91 10.50
CA CYS A 54 8.19 -1.80 11.24
C CYS A 54 7.64 -1.75 12.68
N ASP A 55 8.55 -1.72 13.67
CA ASP A 55 8.19 -1.54 15.08
C ASP A 55 7.94 -0.05 15.40
N GLY A 56 6.71 0.40 15.15
CA GLY A 56 6.29 1.76 15.46
C GLY A 56 6.34 2.09 16.96
N ALA A 57 6.25 1.09 17.85
CA ALA A 57 6.31 1.33 19.29
C ALA A 57 7.71 1.76 19.74
N SER A 58 8.76 1.13 19.21
CA SER A 58 10.14 1.55 19.48
C SER A 58 10.42 2.97 18.98
N LEU A 59 9.97 3.32 17.78
CA LEU A 59 10.10 4.68 17.23
C LEU A 59 9.40 5.73 18.11
N VAL A 60 8.20 5.42 18.59
CA VAL A 60 7.46 6.31 19.49
C VAL A 60 8.22 6.46 20.81
N ALA A 61 8.74 5.38 21.40
CA ALA A 61 9.53 5.43 22.64
C ALA A 61 10.79 6.28 22.48
N ASP A 62 11.52 6.11 21.38
CA ASP A 62 12.71 6.93 21.08
C ASP A 62 12.36 8.41 20.93
N SER A 63 11.24 8.72 20.26
CA SER A 63 10.77 10.10 20.09
C SER A 63 10.48 10.79 21.42
N ILE A 64 9.93 10.06 22.39
CA ILE A 64 9.68 10.55 23.76
C ILE A 64 11.01 10.83 24.45
N THR A 65 11.96 9.90 24.37
CA THR A 65 13.30 10.03 24.99
C THR A 65 14.04 11.26 24.46
N GLN A 66 13.85 11.58 23.17
CA GLN A 66 14.45 12.76 22.55
C GLN A 66 13.66 14.06 22.79
N GLY A 67 12.57 14.04 23.56
CA GLY A 67 11.71 15.20 23.82
C GLY A 67 10.95 15.70 22.59
N LYS A 68 10.77 14.85 21.57
CA LYS A 68 10.07 15.15 20.31
C LYS A 68 9.03 14.07 20.01
N PRO A 69 8.01 13.92 20.87
CA PRO A 69 7.05 12.83 20.73
C PRO A 69 6.28 12.90 19.42
N ILE A 70 6.07 11.74 18.81
CA ILE A 70 5.31 11.56 17.57
C ILE A 70 4.22 10.51 17.73
N ILE A 71 3.30 10.46 16.80
CA ILE A 71 2.40 9.33 16.55
C ILE A 71 2.90 8.58 15.34
N PHE A 72 3.02 7.26 15.44
CA PHE A 72 3.29 6.39 14.30
C PHE A 72 1.99 5.77 13.81
N VAL A 73 1.78 5.79 12.49
CA VAL A 73 0.64 5.19 11.81
C VAL A 73 1.17 4.28 10.72
N GLY A 74 0.82 2.99 10.75
CA GLY A 74 1.13 2.03 9.70
C GLY A 74 -0.13 1.60 8.98
N VAL A 75 -0.13 1.58 7.66
CA VAL A 75 -1.27 1.18 6.84
C VAL A 75 -0.97 -0.11 6.08
N ASN A 76 -1.91 -1.07 6.10
CA ASN A 76 -1.93 -2.17 5.16
C ASN A 76 -2.58 -1.72 3.86
N TYR A 77 -2.02 -2.16 2.73
CA TYR A 77 -2.54 -1.94 1.39
C TYR A 77 -2.48 -3.24 0.60
N ARG A 78 -3.32 -3.39 -0.41
CA ARG A 78 -3.33 -4.57 -1.27
C ARG A 78 -2.06 -4.67 -2.08
N VAL A 79 -1.53 -5.88 -2.19
CA VAL A 79 -0.27 -6.21 -2.88
C VAL A 79 -0.52 -7.28 -3.95
N GLY A 80 0.48 -7.52 -4.81
CA GLY A 80 0.40 -8.51 -5.89
C GLY A 80 -0.82 -8.29 -6.79
N GLY A 81 -1.40 -9.34 -7.30
CA GLY A 81 -2.57 -9.26 -8.17
C GLY A 81 -3.81 -8.64 -7.55
N PHE A 82 -3.90 -8.52 -6.22
CA PHE A 82 -5.02 -7.85 -5.55
C PHE A 82 -4.91 -6.32 -5.60
N GLY A 83 -3.70 -5.78 -5.63
CA GLY A 83 -3.45 -4.34 -5.61
C GLY A 83 -2.91 -3.77 -6.92
N PHE A 84 -2.27 -4.60 -7.74
CA PHE A 84 -1.48 -4.17 -8.89
C PHE A 84 -1.65 -5.07 -10.12
N LEU A 85 -2.82 -5.71 -10.29
CA LEU A 85 -3.13 -6.44 -11.53
C LEU A 85 -3.13 -5.45 -12.70
N PRO A 86 -2.29 -5.68 -13.74
CA PRO A 86 -2.25 -4.84 -14.94
C PRO A 86 -3.24 -5.32 -16.00
N GLY A 87 -3.26 -4.69 -17.17
CA GLY A 87 -4.02 -5.11 -18.34
C GLY A 87 -4.94 -4.03 -18.88
N SER A 88 -5.30 -4.16 -20.13
CA SER A 88 -6.22 -3.24 -20.83
C SER A 88 -7.61 -3.20 -20.20
N GLU A 89 -8.10 -4.34 -19.68
CA GLU A 89 -9.37 -4.47 -19.01
C GLU A 89 -9.37 -3.71 -17.67
N ILE A 90 -8.25 -3.79 -16.92
CA ILE A 90 -8.04 -3.06 -15.67
C ILE A 90 -7.98 -1.55 -15.94
N LEU A 91 -7.27 -1.14 -16.99
CA LEU A 91 -7.20 0.27 -17.38
C LEU A 91 -8.58 0.81 -17.79
N ALA A 92 -9.32 0.05 -18.62
CA ALA A 92 -10.64 0.45 -19.07
C ALA A 92 -11.68 0.55 -17.96
N ASP A 93 -11.56 -0.30 -16.93
CA ASP A 93 -12.41 -0.29 -15.73
C ASP A 93 -12.02 0.85 -14.75
N GLY A 94 -10.81 1.41 -14.87
CA GLY A 94 -10.30 2.43 -13.94
C GLY A 94 -9.84 1.88 -12.59
N SER A 95 -9.56 0.57 -12.50
CA SER A 95 -9.14 -0.12 -11.28
C SER A 95 -7.64 -0.43 -11.23
N ALA A 96 -6.82 0.38 -11.91
CA ALA A 96 -5.37 0.28 -11.85
C ALA A 96 -4.81 0.78 -10.51
N ASN A 97 -3.68 0.21 -10.10
CA ASN A 97 -2.89 0.67 -8.94
C ASN A 97 -3.69 0.81 -7.64
N LEU A 98 -4.59 -0.14 -7.39
CA LEU A 98 -5.47 -0.11 -6.21
C LEU A 98 -4.69 -0.06 -4.88
N GLY A 99 -3.49 -0.66 -4.82
CA GLY A 99 -2.63 -0.57 -3.63
C GLY A 99 -2.20 0.87 -3.31
N LEU A 100 -1.92 1.70 -4.32
CA LEU A 100 -1.62 3.13 -4.11
C LEU A 100 -2.88 3.90 -3.66
N LEU A 101 -4.05 3.53 -4.17
CA LEU A 101 -5.32 4.13 -3.74
C LEU A 101 -5.68 3.74 -2.31
N ASP A 102 -5.36 2.51 -1.88
CA ASP A 102 -5.51 2.06 -0.48
C ASP A 102 -4.64 2.91 0.46
N GLN A 103 -3.39 3.18 0.09
CA GLN A 103 -2.50 4.06 0.85
C GLN A 103 -3.08 5.49 0.94
N LYS A 104 -3.61 6.02 -0.17
CA LYS A 104 -4.27 7.34 -0.18
C LYS A 104 -5.53 7.34 0.68
N LEU A 105 -6.29 6.25 0.69
CA LEU A 105 -7.44 6.08 1.59
C LEU A 105 -7.01 6.12 3.06
N GLY A 106 -5.90 5.45 3.41
CA GLY A 106 -5.29 5.51 4.74
C GLY A 106 -4.91 6.95 5.14
N LEU A 107 -4.34 7.72 4.22
CA LEU A 107 -4.02 9.14 4.45
C LEU A 107 -5.28 9.99 4.68
N LYS A 108 -6.35 9.75 3.92
CA LYS A 108 -7.65 10.41 4.14
C LYS A 108 -8.23 10.05 5.50
N TRP A 109 -8.13 8.77 5.89
CA TRP A 109 -8.56 8.34 7.22
C TRP A 109 -7.79 9.06 8.33
N VAL A 110 -6.46 9.24 8.17
CA VAL A 110 -5.64 10.03 9.11
C VAL A 110 -6.12 11.47 9.17
N ALA A 111 -6.38 12.10 8.02
CA ALA A 111 -6.89 13.48 7.98
C ALA A 111 -8.20 13.64 8.77
N ASP A 112 -9.11 12.67 8.69
CA ASP A 112 -10.41 12.73 9.33
C ASP A 112 -10.39 12.33 10.82
N ASN A 113 -9.46 11.46 11.26
CA ASN A 113 -9.59 10.78 12.54
C ASN A 113 -8.42 10.98 13.52
N ILE A 114 -7.23 11.37 13.04
CA ILE A 114 -6.01 11.31 13.87
C ILE A 114 -6.03 12.29 15.06
N GLU A 115 -6.84 13.34 15.00
CA GLU A 115 -7.03 14.25 16.14
C GLU A 115 -7.58 13.54 17.38
N ALA A 116 -8.48 12.58 17.21
CA ALA A 116 -9.02 11.78 18.30
C ALA A 116 -7.93 10.96 19.01
N PHE A 117 -6.84 10.66 18.30
CA PHE A 117 -5.66 9.96 18.84
C PHE A 117 -4.58 10.91 19.33
N GLY A 118 -4.79 12.24 19.21
CA GLY A 118 -3.87 13.28 19.66
C GLY A 118 -2.85 13.71 18.60
N GLY A 119 -3.03 13.30 17.35
CA GLY A 119 -2.23 13.75 16.22
C GLY A 119 -2.69 15.07 15.64
N ASP A 120 -1.80 15.68 14.87
CA ASP A 120 -2.09 16.88 14.09
C ASP A 120 -2.19 16.46 12.60
N PRO A 121 -3.38 16.51 11.97
CA PRO A 121 -3.53 16.12 10.58
C PRO A 121 -2.76 17.05 9.61
N GLU A 122 -2.35 18.24 10.04
CA GLU A 122 -1.52 19.15 9.24
C GLU A 122 0.00 18.88 9.41
N LYS A 123 0.39 17.94 10.29
CA LYS A 123 1.77 17.56 10.54
C LYS A 123 2.06 16.11 10.17
N VAL A 124 1.49 15.64 9.09
CA VAL A 124 1.72 14.28 8.58
C VAL A 124 2.97 14.28 7.69
N THR A 125 3.89 13.36 7.98
CA THR A 125 5.02 13.02 7.10
C THR A 125 4.85 11.57 6.67
N ILE A 126 4.85 11.32 5.36
CA ILE A 126 4.81 9.96 4.81
C ILE A 126 6.23 9.39 4.77
N TRP A 127 6.37 8.11 5.08
CA TRP A 127 7.66 7.43 5.14
C TRP A 127 7.53 6.01 4.64
N GLY A 128 8.48 5.57 3.81
CA GLY A 128 8.50 4.21 3.30
C GLY A 128 9.91 3.70 3.03
N GLU A 129 10.00 2.38 2.88
CA GLU A 129 11.22 1.65 2.54
C GLU A 129 10.98 0.80 1.30
N SER A 130 11.97 0.70 0.38
CA SER A 130 11.88 -0.10 -0.85
C SER A 130 10.65 0.29 -1.68
N ALA A 131 9.74 -0.64 -2.00
CA ALA A 131 8.48 -0.34 -2.67
C ALA A 131 7.62 0.70 -1.90
N GLY A 132 7.72 0.74 -0.57
CA GLY A 132 7.10 1.79 0.24
C GLY A 132 7.70 3.17 -0.01
N ALA A 133 9.02 3.25 -0.26
CA ALA A 133 9.67 4.51 -0.63
C ALA A 133 9.29 4.95 -2.05
N ILE A 134 9.13 4.01 -2.98
CA ILE A 134 8.57 4.27 -4.31
C ILE A 134 7.13 4.80 -4.16
N SER A 135 6.30 4.14 -3.33
CA SER A 135 4.94 4.60 -3.01
C SER A 135 4.91 6.02 -2.44
N VAL A 136 5.89 6.41 -1.59
CA VAL A 136 6.00 7.80 -1.12
C VAL A 136 6.15 8.77 -2.28
N PHE A 137 7.01 8.44 -3.25
CA PHE A 137 7.14 9.25 -4.46
C PHE A 137 5.84 9.28 -5.26
N ASP A 138 5.20 8.14 -5.45
CA ASP A 138 3.94 8.04 -6.20
C ASP A 138 2.82 8.84 -5.54
N GLN A 139 2.69 8.78 -4.20
CA GLN A 139 1.73 9.62 -3.48
C GLN A 139 1.98 11.12 -3.65
N MET A 140 3.23 11.54 -3.87
CA MET A 140 3.58 12.92 -4.19
C MET A 140 3.25 13.30 -5.65
N ALA A 141 3.28 12.32 -6.57
CA ALA A 141 3.07 12.54 -8.01
C ALA A 141 1.61 12.30 -8.44
N LEU A 142 0.84 11.49 -7.71
CA LEU A 142 -0.56 11.18 -8.02
C LEU A 142 -1.39 12.44 -8.23
N TYR A 143 -2.24 12.41 -9.28
CA TYR A 143 -3.13 13.50 -9.66
C TYR A 143 -2.37 14.83 -9.92
N ASP A 144 -1.29 14.76 -10.70
CA ASP A 144 -0.41 15.90 -11.02
C ASP A 144 0.15 16.60 -9.77
N GLY A 145 0.37 15.83 -8.69
CA GLY A 145 0.89 16.32 -7.41
C GLY A 145 -0.18 16.94 -6.49
N ASP A 146 -1.45 16.84 -6.83
CA ASP A 146 -2.54 17.28 -5.94
C ASP A 146 -2.77 16.26 -4.83
N ASN A 147 -2.21 16.56 -3.66
CA ASN A 147 -2.40 15.79 -2.45
C ASN A 147 -3.46 16.40 -1.51
N THR A 148 -4.35 17.26 -2.01
CA THR A 148 -5.36 17.91 -1.19
C THR A 148 -6.57 17.02 -0.91
N TYR A 149 -7.12 17.16 0.29
CA TYR A 149 -8.35 16.54 0.73
C TYR A 149 -9.09 17.49 1.68
N ASN A 150 -10.37 17.78 1.39
CA ASN A 150 -11.16 18.75 2.15
C ASN A 150 -10.45 20.12 2.28
N GLY A 151 -9.74 20.56 1.23
CA GLY A 151 -9.04 21.83 1.16
C GLY A 151 -7.71 21.90 1.93
N LYS A 152 -7.20 20.76 2.42
CA LYS A 152 -5.92 20.67 3.14
C LYS A 152 -5.03 19.61 2.52
N ALA A 153 -3.70 19.76 2.62
CA ALA A 153 -2.75 18.74 2.19
C ALA A 153 -2.82 17.52 3.11
N LEU A 154 -2.83 16.32 2.53
CA LEU A 154 -2.82 15.05 3.26
C LEU A 154 -1.48 14.81 3.98
N PHE A 155 -0.40 15.37 3.49
CA PHE A 155 0.92 15.29 4.10
C PHE A 155 1.76 16.52 3.72
N ARG A 156 2.78 16.80 4.52
CA ARG A 156 3.69 17.96 4.34
C ARG A 156 5.11 17.60 3.93
N GLY A 157 5.45 16.33 3.89
CA GLY A 157 6.79 15.85 3.53
C GLY A 157 6.83 14.34 3.39
N GLY A 158 7.88 13.84 2.72
CA GLY A 158 8.13 12.43 2.48
C GLY A 158 9.55 12.04 2.84
N ILE A 159 9.71 10.82 3.36
CA ILE A 159 10.99 10.16 3.65
C ILE A 159 11.04 8.87 2.84
N MET A 160 12.06 8.71 2.02
CA MET A 160 12.24 7.57 1.14
C MET A 160 13.54 6.85 1.50
N ASN A 161 13.41 5.62 2.00
CA ASN A 161 14.55 4.76 2.31
C ASN A 161 14.67 3.66 1.26
N SER A 162 15.82 3.54 0.61
CA SER A 162 16.13 2.47 -0.36
C SER A 162 15.16 2.41 -1.55
N GLY A 163 14.60 3.54 -1.96
CA GLY A 163 13.69 3.67 -3.10
C GLY A 163 13.40 5.14 -3.41
N SER A 164 13.00 5.40 -4.63
CA SER A 164 12.61 6.72 -5.15
C SER A 164 11.83 6.51 -6.45
N ILE A 165 11.88 7.48 -7.37
CA ILE A 165 11.28 7.30 -8.70
C ILE A 165 11.88 6.08 -9.41
N VAL A 166 11.04 5.21 -9.92
CA VAL A 166 11.40 4.05 -10.75
C VAL A 166 10.63 4.15 -12.05
N PRO A 167 11.29 4.02 -13.21
CA PRO A 167 10.58 3.93 -14.48
C PRO A 167 9.66 2.72 -14.49
N ALA A 168 8.41 2.90 -14.89
CA ALA A 168 7.43 1.85 -15.07
C ALA A 168 6.78 1.93 -16.44
N ASP A 169 6.34 0.79 -16.95
CA ASP A 169 5.58 0.71 -18.17
C ASP A 169 4.09 1.02 -17.89
N LYS A 170 3.35 1.35 -18.94
CA LYS A 170 1.90 1.55 -18.84
C LYS A 170 1.20 0.29 -18.37
N VAL A 171 0.11 0.44 -17.65
CA VAL A 171 -0.74 -0.67 -17.14
C VAL A 171 -1.16 -1.63 -18.26
N ASP A 172 -1.44 -1.09 -19.47
CA ASP A 172 -1.85 -1.84 -20.66
C ASP A 172 -0.68 -2.24 -21.58
N CYS A 173 0.57 -2.17 -21.09
CA CYS A 173 1.71 -2.62 -21.90
C CYS A 173 1.63 -4.13 -22.21
N PRO A 174 2.31 -4.61 -23.27
CA PRO A 174 2.24 -6.03 -23.66
C PRO A 174 2.58 -7.00 -22.52
N LYS A 175 3.59 -6.68 -21.70
CA LYS A 175 3.95 -7.49 -20.52
C LYS A 175 2.83 -7.48 -19.48
N GLY A 176 2.22 -6.34 -19.22
CA GLY A 176 1.08 -6.22 -18.33
C GLY A 176 -0.11 -7.06 -18.80
N GLN A 177 -0.39 -7.07 -20.09
CA GLN A 177 -1.45 -7.90 -20.66
C GLN A 177 -1.14 -9.40 -20.52
N GLU A 178 0.11 -9.84 -20.71
CA GLU A 178 0.51 -11.22 -20.48
C GLU A 178 0.29 -11.67 -19.01
N VAL A 179 0.53 -10.77 -18.05
CA VAL A 179 0.23 -11.02 -16.64
C VAL A 179 -1.28 -11.19 -16.43
N TYR A 180 -2.09 -10.26 -16.93
CA TYR A 180 -3.55 -10.34 -16.86
C TYR A 180 -4.08 -11.64 -17.45
N ASP A 181 -3.69 -11.98 -18.69
CA ASP A 181 -4.11 -13.18 -19.40
C ASP A 181 -3.73 -14.46 -18.65
N THR A 182 -2.56 -14.45 -17.99
CA THR A 182 -2.11 -15.56 -17.14
C THR A 182 -3.04 -15.77 -15.96
N VAL A 183 -3.43 -14.68 -15.26
CA VAL A 183 -4.38 -14.74 -14.15
C VAL A 183 -5.75 -15.19 -14.62
N VAL A 184 -6.28 -14.62 -15.70
CA VAL A 184 -7.57 -15.00 -16.31
C VAL A 184 -7.61 -16.49 -16.65
N LYS A 185 -6.54 -16.99 -17.27
CA LYS A 185 -6.41 -18.40 -17.64
C LYS A 185 -6.43 -19.32 -16.42
N ASN A 186 -5.65 -19.01 -15.40
CA ASN A 186 -5.53 -19.84 -14.19
C ASN A 186 -6.75 -19.74 -13.27
N ALA A 187 -7.48 -18.63 -13.32
CA ALA A 187 -8.78 -18.47 -12.68
C ALA A 187 -9.94 -19.14 -13.48
N ARG A 188 -9.65 -19.73 -14.66
CA ARG A 188 -10.62 -20.34 -15.59
C ARG A 188 -11.67 -19.37 -16.14
N CYS A 189 -11.30 -18.11 -16.30
CA CYS A 189 -12.16 -17.04 -16.79
C CYS A 189 -12.03 -16.78 -18.31
N THR A 190 -11.19 -17.52 -19.03
CA THR A 190 -10.88 -17.30 -20.48
C THR A 190 -12.10 -17.33 -21.39
N SER A 191 -13.17 -18.07 -21.05
CA SER A 191 -14.38 -18.18 -21.87
C SER A 191 -15.47 -17.16 -21.52
N ALA A 192 -15.23 -16.33 -20.50
CA ALA A 192 -16.18 -15.29 -20.11
C ALA A 192 -16.19 -14.14 -21.13
N SER A 193 -17.36 -13.56 -21.38
CA SER A 193 -17.49 -12.36 -22.24
C SER A 193 -16.90 -11.11 -21.57
N ASP A 194 -16.85 -11.09 -20.25
CA ASP A 194 -16.19 -10.12 -19.40
C ASP A 194 -15.28 -10.89 -18.43
N THR A 195 -13.99 -10.87 -18.72
CA THR A 195 -13.00 -11.63 -17.94
C THR A 195 -12.73 -10.99 -16.57
N LEU A 196 -12.82 -9.66 -16.46
CA LEU A 196 -12.64 -8.95 -15.20
C LEU A 196 -13.81 -9.21 -14.26
N GLU A 197 -15.04 -9.18 -14.74
CA GLU A 197 -16.22 -9.53 -13.93
C GLU A 197 -16.18 -11.00 -13.48
N CYS A 198 -15.68 -11.90 -14.36
CA CYS A 198 -15.44 -13.29 -13.98
C CYS A 198 -14.41 -13.39 -12.84
N LEU A 199 -13.29 -12.66 -12.91
CA LEU A 199 -12.29 -12.64 -11.85
C LEU A 199 -12.86 -12.13 -10.52
N ARG A 200 -13.76 -11.16 -10.55
CA ARG A 200 -14.47 -10.65 -9.36
C ARG A 200 -15.44 -11.68 -8.75
N GLY A 201 -15.90 -12.62 -9.55
CA GLY A 201 -16.84 -13.66 -9.13
C GLY A 201 -16.22 -14.94 -8.61
N VAL A 202 -14.91 -15.17 -8.75
CA VAL A 202 -14.25 -16.36 -8.22
C VAL A 202 -13.98 -16.22 -6.71
N ASP A 203 -13.88 -17.35 -6.01
CA ASP A 203 -13.53 -17.35 -4.59
C ASP A 203 -12.05 -16.93 -4.37
N TYR A 204 -11.79 -16.44 -3.15
CA TYR A 204 -10.46 -15.95 -2.74
C TYR A 204 -9.33 -16.93 -3.06
N THR A 205 -9.50 -18.23 -2.76
CA THR A 205 -8.45 -19.24 -2.97
C THR A 205 -8.15 -19.44 -4.44
N THR A 206 -9.18 -19.46 -5.27
CA THR A 206 -9.06 -19.56 -6.74
C THR A 206 -8.32 -18.35 -7.30
N TYR A 207 -8.70 -17.14 -6.88
CA TYR A 207 -8.02 -15.92 -7.31
C TYR A 207 -6.57 -15.87 -6.82
N LEU A 208 -6.32 -16.16 -5.54
CA LEU A 208 -4.97 -16.19 -4.97
C LEU A 208 -4.03 -17.14 -5.72
N ASN A 209 -4.51 -18.36 -6.03
CA ASN A 209 -3.73 -19.32 -6.80
C ASN A 209 -3.46 -18.84 -8.23
N ALA A 210 -4.44 -18.19 -8.86
CA ALA A 210 -4.27 -17.61 -10.18
C ALA A 210 -3.27 -16.45 -10.18
N ALA A 211 -3.37 -15.54 -9.23
CA ALA A 211 -2.43 -14.42 -9.07
C ALA A 211 -1.00 -14.91 -8.79
N ASN A 212 -0.84 -15.92 -7.92
CA ASN A 212 0.47 -16.52 -7.61
C ASN A 212 1.04 -17.40 -8.74
N SER A 213 0.28 -17.63 -9.81
CA SER A 213 0.78 -18.39 -10.98
C SER A 213 1.56 -17.53 -11.98
N VAL A 214 1.57 -16.22 -11.79
CA VAL A 214 2.39 -15.32 -12.61
C VAL A 214 3.86 -15.70 -12.40
N PRO A 215 4.59 -16.02 -13.48
CA PRO A 215 5.98 -16.41 -13.36
C PRO A 215 6.83 -15.21 -12.92
N GLU A 216 7.97 -15.52 -12.30
CA GLU A 216 8.97 -14.58 -11.78
C GLU A 216 8.61 -13.99 -10.41
N ILE A 217 9.66 -13.82 -9.62
CA ILE A 217 9.62 -12.99 -8.40
C ILE A 217 9.50 -11.53 -8.85
N LEU A 218 8.57 -10.79 -8.28
CA LEU A 218 8.27 -9.40 -8.63
C LEU A 218 7.58 -9.24 -10.01
N GLY A 219 6.77 -10.21 -10.42
CA GLY A 219 6.04 -10.20 -11.69
C GLY A 219 5.08 -9.01 -11.88
N TYR A 220 4.60 -8.44 -10.76
CA TYR A 220 3.72 -7.28 -10.76
C TYR A 220 4.45 -5.93 -10.64
N THR A 221 5.71 -5.91 -10.22
CA THR A 221 6.43 -4.66 -9.88
C THR A 221 6.69 -3.78 -11.10
N SER A 222 6.91 -4.36 -12.25
CA SER A 222 7.28 -3.62 -13.47
C SER A 222 6.12 -2.85 -14.12
N VAL A 223 4.90 -3.03 -13.65
CA VAL A 223 3.68 -2.42 -14.20
C VAL A 223 2.87 -1.64 -13.14
N ALA A 224 3.43 -1.51 -11.94
CA ALA A 224 2.73 -0.91 -10.79
C ALA A 224 2.69 0.62 -10.78
N LEU A 225 3.25 1.34 -11.75
CA LEU A 225 3.60 2.75 -11.55
C LEU A 225 3.19 3.70 -12.70
N SER A 226 2.24 3.31 -13.53
CA SER A 226 1.82 4.17 -14.65
C SER A 226 0.48 4.85 -14.42
#